data_fa7cd1be4c82875d04c92f4c60f85114
#
_entry.id   fa7cd1be4c82875d04c92f4c60f85114
#
_cell.length_a   1.000
_cell.length_b   1.000
_cell.length_c   1.000
_cell.angle_alpha   90.00
_cell.angle_beta   90.00
_cell.angle_gamma   90.00
#
_symmetry.space_group_name_H-M   'P 1'
#
loop_
_entity.id
_entity.type
_entity.pdbx_description
1 polymer ?
#
loop_
_entity_poly.entity_id
_entity_poly.type
_entity_poly.pdbx_seq_one_letter_code
_entity_poly.pdbx_strand_id
1 'polypeptide(L)'
;FYQQQVKPFGGQLIAVSDLGQAELTKSLSILENWQGKGAGLQLSLPEGNGKMGAIYLVNKDDAAQSVIRIGKRSMTQDITGEYYKSSLMNFALGGAFNSRINLNLREDKGYTYGARSYFNGGKLSGYYTATAEVRADATDKSIVEFINEIKDYSERGITDEELMFMRNSINQKDALKYETPRAKLGFLAQILEHDLTPDFVNQRSEIVANITKAEINVLAKKHLAVDDMLMVVVGDAKTLRPQLEALGYEVFDYQI
;
A
#
# COMPACT_ATOMS: atom_id res chain seq x y z
N PHE A 1 11.56 -18.65 20.62
CA PHE A 1 10.97 -17.35 20.27
C PHE A 1 9.62 -17.13 20.99
N TYR A 2 8.58 -17.98 20.74
CA TYR A 2 7.24 -17.79 21.28
C TYR A 2 7.21 -17.63 22.81
N GLN A 3 7.79 -18.57 23.54
CA GLN A 3 7.82 -18.54 25.00
C GLN A 3 8.54 -17.33 25.62
N GLN A 4 9.46 -16.73 24.88
CA GLN A 4 10.22 -15.56 25.34
C GLN A 4 9.56 -14.24 24.97
N GLN A 5 8.94 -14.16 23.78
CA GLN A 5 8.47 -12.91 23.20
C GLN A 5 6.96 -12.69 23.35
N VAL A 6 6.15 -13.76 23.27
CA VAL A 6 4.69 -13.65 23.35
C VAL A 6 4.25 -13.72 24.81
N LYS A 7 4.06 -12.55 25.40
CA LYS A 7 3.67 -12.36 26.81
C LYS A 7 2.47 -11.41 26.91
N PRO A 8 1.67 -11.47 27.99
CA PRO A 8 0.49 -10.61 28.14
C PRO A 8 0.83 -9.14 28.40
N PHE A 9 2.06 -8.83 28.84
CA PHE A 9 2.45 -7.47 29.18
C PHE A 9 2.34 -6.52 27.96
N GLY A 10 1.57 -5.46 28.11
CA GLY A 10 1.28 -4.52 27.02
C GLY A 10 0.31 -5.05 25.97
N GLY A 11 -0.23 -6.25 26.14
CA GLY A 11 -1.26 -6.81 25.27
C GLY A 11 -2.59 -6.06 25.46
N GLN A 12 -3.31 -5.89 24.36
CA GLN A 12 -4.66 -5.33 24.33
C GLN A 12 -5.60 -6.38 23.75
N LEU A 13 -6.77 -6.56 24.37
CA LEU A 13 -7.80 -7.47 23.88
C LEU A 13 -9.00 -6.65 23.42
N ILE A 14 -9.44 -6.93 22.21
CA ILE A 14 -10.66 -6.36 21.65
C ILE A 14 -11.61 -7.51 21.38
N ALA A 15 -12.83 -7.38 21.84
CA ALA A 15 -13.89 -8.34 21.57
C ALA A 15 -15.14 -7.63 21.04
N VAL A 16 -15.71 -8.17 19.97
CA VAL A 16 -17.01 -7.78 19.43
C VAL A 16 -17.87 -9.03 19.41
N SER A 17 -18.91 -9.05 20.24
CA SER A 17 -19.74 -10.22 20.50
C SER A 17 -21.18 -9.79 20.78
N ASP A 18 -22.10 -10.73 20.65
CA ASP A 18 -23.49 -10.64 21.09
C ASP A 18 -23.68 -11.05 22.57
N LEU A 19 -22.62 -11.58 23.21
CA LEU A 19 -22.61 -11.91 24.64
C LEU A 19 -22.63 -10.65 25.49
N GLY A 20 -23.31 -10.74 26.66
CA GLY A 20 -23.23 -9.69 27.67
C GLY A 20 -21.81 -9.57 28.27
N GLN A 21 -21.46 -8.38 28.77
CA GLN A 21 -20.13 -8.12 29.33
C GLN A 21 -19.69 -9.13 30.40
N ALA A 22 -20.60 -9.50 31.32
CA ALA A 22 -20.29 -10.47 32.38
C ALA A 22 -19.98 -11.86 31.84
N GLU A 23 -20.72 -12.32 30.85
CA GLU A 23 -20.54 -13.62 30.22
C GLU A 23 -19.25 -13.64 29.39
N LEU A 24 -18.96 -12.58 28.66
CA LEU A 24 -17.73 -12.41 27.91
C LEU A 24 -16.51 -12.42 28.86
N THR A 25 -16.54 -11.65 29.93
CA THR A 25 -15.48 -11.61 30.94
C THR A 25 -15.23 -13.00 31.54
N LYS A 26 -16.30 -13.72 31.87
CA LYS A 26 -16.19 -15.11 32.38
C LYS A 26 -15.54 -16.03 31.33
N SER A 27 -15.91 -15.94 30.08
CA SER A 27 -15.33 -16.74 29.00
C SER A 27 -13.85 -16.47 28.77
N LEU A 28 -13.41 -15.25 29.04
CA LEU A 28 -12.03 -14.79 28.88
C LEU A 28 -11.18 -15.00 30.14
N SER A 29 -11.73 -15.52 31.25
CA SER A 29 -11.02 -15.71 32.52
C SER A 29 -9.80 -16.60 32.42
N ILE A 30 -9.72 -17.48 31.41
CA ILE A 30 -8.54 -18.31 31.14
C ILE A 30 -7.28 -17.45 30.90
N LEU A 31 -7.43 -16.22 30.42
CA LEU A 31 -6.32 -15.29 30.17
C LEU A 31 -5.68 -14.77 31.47
N GLU A 32 -6.38 -14.83 32.62
CA GLU A 32 -5.86 -14.44 33.93
C GLU A 32 -4.64 -15.28 34.33
N ASN A 33 -4.59 -16.53 33.84
CA ASN A 33 -3.47 -17.45 34.08
C ASN A 33 -2.27 -17.19 33.18
N TRP A 34 -2.41 -16.35 32.17
CA TRP A 34 -1.32 -16.00 31.24
C TRP A 34 -0.44 -14.93 31.87
N GLN A 35 0.70 -15.37 32.44
CA GLN A 35 1.61 -14.51 33.17
C GLN A 35 2.93 -14.32 32.42
N GLY A 36 3.64 -13.26 32.78
CA GLY A 36 4.99 -12.95 32.34
C GLY A 36 5.13 -11.54 31.81
N LYS A 37 6.33 -10.98 32.02
CA LYS A 37 6.76 -9.71 31.41
C LYS A 37 7.66 -10.04 30.25
N GLY A 38 7.29 -9.64 29.04
CA GLY A 38 8.18 -9.69 27.89
C GLY A 38 9.11 -8.48 27.87
N ALA A 39 10.34 -8.66 27.45
CA ALA A 39 11.13 -7.54 27.00
C ALA A 39 10.53 -7.10 25.65
N GLY A 40 10.12 -5.84 25.52
CA GLY A 40 9.67 -5.33 24.22
C GLY A 40 10.75 -5.58 23.17
N LEU A 41 10.35 -6.15 22.03
CA LEU A 41 11.27 -6.38 20.92
C LEU A 41 11.65 -5.01 20.36
N GLN A 42 12.90 -4.62 20.48
CA GLN A 42 13.42 -3.48 19.73
C GLN A 42 13.74 -3.94 18.31
N LEU A 43 12.84 -3.64 17.39
CA LEU A 43 13.02 -3.92 15.97
C LEU A 43 13.78 -2.74 15.34
N SER A 44 14.97 -2.99 14.84
CA SER A 44 15.65 -2.10 13.90
C SER A 44 15.39 -2.60 12.49
N LEU A 45 15.03 -1.69 11.60
CA LEU A 45 14.91 -2.01 10.18
C LEU A 45 16.31 -1.97 9.55
N PRO A 46 16.70 -2.99 8.76
CA PRO A 46 17.95 -2.93 8.03
C PRO A 46 17.91 -1.78 7.03
N GLU A 47 19.04 -1.13 6.83
CA GLU A 47 19.19 -0.18 5.73
C GLU A 47 19.07 -0.92 4.40
N GLY A 48 18.31 -0.34 3.46
CA GLY A 48 18.23 -0.87 2.10
C GLY A 48 19.50 -0.49 1.34
N ASN A 49 20.08 -1.45 0.64
CA ASN A 49 21.25 -1.27 -0.21
C ASN A 49 20.95 -1.35 -1.71
N GLY A 50 19.66 -1.36 -2.08
CA GLY A 50 19.23 -1.37 -3.49
C GLY A 50 19.59 -0.06 -4.21
N LYS A 51 20.12 -0.16 -5.42
CA LYS A 51 20.37 0.98 -6.30
C LYS A 51 19.04 1.50 -6.84
N MET A 52 18.76 2.78 -6.60
CA MET A 52 17.59 3.44 -7.19
C MET A 52 17.78 3.63 -8.69
N GLY A 53 16.67 3.66 -9.45
CA GLY A 53 16.73 3.76 -10.90
C GLY A 53 17.28 2.50 -11.59
N ALA A 54 17.27 1.34 -10.93
CA ALA A 54 17.73 0.08 -11.48
C ALA A 54 16.64 -0.98 -11.48
N ILE A 55 16.82 -2.03 -12.26
CA ILE A 55 15.93 -3.19 -12.34
C ILE A 55 16.61 -4.39 -11.66
N TYR A 56 15.90 -5.03 -10.75
CA TYR A 56 16.27 -6.29 -10.12
C TYR A 56 15.44 -7.42 -10.73
N LEU A 57 16.10 -8.26 -11.50
CA LEU A 57 15.48 -9.37 -12.22
C LEU A 57 15.57 -10.65 -11.39
N VAL A 58 14.42 -11.22 -11.06
CA VAL A 58 14.30 -12.52 -10.40
C VAL A 58 13.87 -13.56 -11.45
N ASN A 59 14.73 -14.55 -11.65
CA ASN A 59 14.45 -15.56 -12.66
C ASN A 59 13.34 -16.54 -12.23
N LYS A 60 12.41 -16.77 -13.15
CA LYS A 60 11.41 -17.81 -13.10
C LYS A 60 11.29 -18.44 -14.49
N ASP A 61 12.00 -19.58 -14.68
CA ASP A 61 12.05 -20.25 -15.97
C ASP A 61 10.66 -20.51 -16.55
N ASP A 62 10.53 -20.32 -17.86
CA ASP A 62 9.34 -20.58 -18.66
C ASP A 62 8.06 -19.85 -18.19
N ALA A 63 8.20 -18.75 -17.47
CA ALA A 63 7.05 -17.98 -17.00
C ALA A 63 6.36 -17.27 -18.18
N ALA A 64 5.09 -17.60 -18.41
CA ALA A 64 4.25 -16.96 -19.44
C ALA A 64 3.90 -15.50 -19.12
N GLN A 65 4.01 -15.12 -17.86
CA GLN A 65 3.76 -13.78 -17.35
C GLN A 65 4.94 -13.31 -16.51
N SER A 66 5.10 -11.99 -16.41
CA SER A 66 6.00 -11.37 -15.46
C SER A 66 5.24 -10.56 -14.43
N VAL A 67 5.82 -10.46 -13.22
CA VAL A 67 5.36 -9.55 -12.18
C VAL A 67 6.28 -8.34 -12.15
N ILE A 68 5.70 -7.16 -12.27
CA ILE A 68 6.41 -5.89 -12.16
C ILE A 68 6.06 -5.22 -10.84
N ARG A 69 7.08 -4.72 -10.13
CA ARG A 69 6.93 -3.83 -8.98
C ARG A 69 7.88 -2.66 -9.13
N ILE A 70 7.35 -1.45 -9.11
CA ILE A 70 8.11 -0.19 -9.14
C ILE A 70 7.81 0.54 -7.85
N GLY A 71 8.81 0.84 -7.05
CA GLY A 71 8.53 1.43 -5.76
C GLY A 71 9.75 1.88 -4.97
N LYS A 72 9.47 2.44 -3.81
CA LYS A 72 10.49 2.94 -2.87
C LYS A 72 9.99 2.86 -1.43
N ARG A 73 10.92 2.97 -0.48
CA ARG A 73 10.54 3.22 0.92
C ARG A 73 9.75 4.52 1.03
N SER A 74 8.78 4.53 1.93
CA SER A 74 7.90 5.66 2.15
C SER A 74 7.58 5.80 3.64
N MET A 75 6.59 6.62 3.95
CA MET A 75 6.20 6.97 5.31
C MET A 75 5.54 5.83 6.07
N THR A 76 5.64 5.86 7.38
CA THR A 76 4.84 5.03 8.28
C THR A 76 3.37 5.41 8.21
N GLN A 77 2.51 4.49 8.63
CA GLN A 77 1.07 4.73 8.65
C GLN A 77 0.72 5.79 9.69
N ASP A 78 -0.01 6.79 9.26
CA ASP A 78 -0.83 7.64 10.10
C ASP A 78 -2.31 7.53 9.67
N ILE A 79 -3.21 8.03 10.51
CA ILE A 79 -4.64 7.83 10.28
C ILE A 79 -5.31 9.04 9.63
N THR A 80 -4.78 10.24 9.85
CA THR A 80 -5.35 11.52 9.37
C THR A 80 -4.30 12.47 8.80
N GLY A 81 -3.05 12.08 8.81
CA GLY A 81 -1.92 12.91 8.40
C GLY A 81 -1.51 12.70 6.94
N GLU A 82 -0.20 12.79 6.70
CA GLU A 82 0.37 12.77 5.36
C GLU A 82 0.18 11.43 4.65
N TYR A 83 0.30 10.30 5.36
CA TYR A 83 0.06 8.97 4.79
C TYR A 83 -1.37 8.84 4.27
N TYR A 84 -2.36 9.25 5.08
CA TYR A 84 -3.76 9.21 4.66
C TYR A 84 -4.01 10.10 3.44
N LYS A 85 -3.52 11.33 3.45
CA LYS A 85 -3.63 12.27 2.32
C LYS A 85 -2.93 11.74 1.06
N SER A 86 -1.77 11.07 1.21
CA SER A 86 -1.08 10.42 0.09
C SER A 86 -1.84 9.22 -0.47
N SER A 87 -2.60 8.51 0.37
CA SER A 87 -3.52 7.47 -0.09
C SER A 87 -4.67 8.04 -0.92
N LEU A 88 -5.18 9.22 -0.55
CA LEU A 88 -6.18 9.97 -1.34
C LEU A 88 -5.59 10.44 -2.67
N MET A 89 -4.38 10.99 -2.65
CA MET A 89 -3.66 11.39 -3.86
C MET A 89 -3.49 10.22 -4.82
N ASN A 90 -3.07 9.06 -4.32
CA ASN A 90 -2.86 7.87 -5.14
C ASN A 90 -4.15 7.26 -5.70
N PHE A 91 -5.33 7.64 -5.20
CA PHE A 91 -6.61 7.05 -5.62
C PHE A 91 -6.82 7.15 -7.13
N ALA A 92 -6.57 8.32 -7.71
CA ALA A 92 -6.71 8.55 -9.15
C ALA A 92 -5.57 7.92 -9.97
N LEU A 93 -4.36 7.83 -9.42
CA LEU A 93 -3.21 7.25 -10.13
C LEU A 93 -3.32 5.74 -10.26
N GLY A 94 -3.54 5.01 -9.16
CA GLY A 94 -3.53 3.54 -9.16
C GLY A 94 -4.33 2.89 -8.02
N GLY A 95 -5.05 3.69 -7.21
CA GLY A 95 -5.79 3.20 -6.05
C GLY A 95 -7.21 2.72 -6.34
N ALA A 96 -7.78 3.06 -7.50
CA ALA A 96 -9.11 2.69 -7.93
C ALA A 96 -9.09 1.79 -9.16
N PHE A 97 -10.21 1.09 -9.42
CA PHE A 97 -10.34 0.31 -10.64
C PHE A 97 -10.27 1.21 -11.89
N ASN A 98 -10.89 2.39 -11.85
CA ASN A 98 -10.86 3.39 -12.93
C ASN A 98 -9.71 4.40 -12.74
N SER A 99 -8.57 3.95 -12.21
CA SER A 99 -7.37 4.77 -12.08
C SER A 99 -6.54 4.78 -13.34
N ARG A 100 -5.71 5.82 -13.53
CA ARG A 100 -4.90 6.02 -14.75
C ARG A 100 -4.08 4.78 -15.12
N ILE A 101 -3.31 4.25 -14.18
CA ILE A 101 -2.49 3.04 -14.40
C ILE A 101 -3.32 1.86 -14.87
N ASN A 102 -4.48 1.61 -14.24
CA ASN A 102 -5.31 0.47 -14.63
C ASN A 102 -5.99 0.67 -15.99
N LEU A 103 -6.49 1.87 -16.25
CA LEU A 103 -7.08 2.18 -17.55
C LEU A 103 -6.07 2.04 -18.67
N ASN A 104 -4.86 2.59 -18.51
CA ASN A 104 -3.79 2.47 -19.50
C ASN A 104 -3.41 1.01 -19.73
N LEU A 105 -2.86 0.32 -18.72
CA LEU A 105 -2.28 -1.01 -18.94
C LEU A 105 -3.32 -2.09 -19.24
N ARG A 106 -4.53 -1.99 -18.67
CA ARG A 106 -5.57 -2.98 -18.84
C ARG A 106 -6.48 -2.70 -20.02
N GLU A 107 -7.11 -1.51 -20.05
CA GLU A 107 -8.16 -1.21 -21.03
C GLU A 107 -7.56 -0.77 -22.38
N ASP A 108 -6.57 0.16 -22.35
CA ASP A 108 -6.02 0.70 -23.61
C ASP A 108 -5.00 -0.24 -24.24
N LYS A 109 -4.11 -0.83 -23.45
CA LYS A 109 -2.99 -1.66 -23.96
C LYS A 109 -3.26 -3.14 -23.93
N GLY A 110 -4.13 -3.64 -23.03
CA GLY A 110 -4.43 -5.05 -22.89
C GLY A 110 -3.23 -5.89 -22.41
N TYR A 111 -2.30 -5.30 -21.65
CA TYR A 111 -1.09 -5.98 -21.18
C TYR A 111 -1.34 -6.82 -19.93
N THR A 112 -2.37 -6.50 -19.15
CA THR A 112 -2.68 -7.11 -17.86
C THR A 112 -4.19 -7.24 -17.63
N TYR A 113 -4.58 -8.06 -16.68
CA TYR A 113 -5.94 -8.10 -16.13
C TYR A 113 -6.17 -7.04 -15.05
N GLY A 114 -5.11 -6.42 -14.53
CA GLY A 114 -5.20 -5.33 -13.58
C GLY A 114 -3.84 -4.80 -13.15
N ALA A 115 -3.76 -3.48 -13.06
CA ALA A 115 -2.61 -2.75 -12.56
C ALA A 115 -3.03 -1.79 -11.46
N ARG A 116 -2.18 -1.57 -10.47
CA ARG A 116 -2.48 -0.71 -9.32
C ARG A 116 -1.24 -0.09 -8.73
N SER A 117 -1.44 0.97 -7.96
CA SER A 117 -0.42 1.47 -7.04
C SER A 117 -1.02 1.75 -5.67
N TYR A 118 -0.18 1.74 -4.63
CA TYR A 118 -0.63 2.01 -3.26
C TYR A 118 0.54 2.37 -2.35
N PHE A 119 0.23 3.10 -1.30
CA PHE A 119 1.08 3.23 -0.12
C PHE A 119 0.72 2.14 0.87
N ASN A 120 1.71 1.45 1.40
CA ASN A 120 1.55 0.50 2.50
C ASN A 120 2.42 0.97 3.65
N GLY A 121 1.80 1.41 4.72
CA GLY A 121 2.47 1.86 5.93
C GLY A 121 2.23 0.91 7.09
N GLY A 122 3.27 0.66 7.85
CA GLY A 122 3.19 0.04 9.17
C GLY A 122 3.71 1.01 10.23
N LYS A 123 3.79 0.55 11.48
CA LYS A 123 4.31 1.37 12.59
C LYS A 123 5.78 1.75 12.45
N LEU A 124 6.59 0.88 11.84
CA LEU A 124 8.04 1.04 11.77
C LEU A 124 8.52 1.47 10.38
N SER A 125 7.79 1.14 9.34
CA SER A 125 8.17 1.44 7.97
C SER A 125 6.96 1.49 7.05
N GLY A 126 7.16 2.06 5.88
CA GLY A 126 6.22 2.00 4.79
C GLY A 126 6.92 1.98 3.44
N TYR A 127 6.14 1.71 2.40
CA TYR A 127 6.59 1.76 1.02
C TYR A 127 5.47 2.21 0.09
N TYR A 128 5.86 2.76 -1.04
CA TYR A 128 5.00 2.94 -2.20
C TYR A 128 5.34 1.86 -3.22
N THR A 129 4.33 1.32 -3.88
CA THR A 129 4.54 0.40 -5.01
C THR A 129 3.46 0.55 -6.07
N ALA A 130 3.88 0.53 -7.34
CA ALA A 130 3.05 0.30 -8.50
C ALA A 130 3.33 -1.13 -9.01
N THR A 131 2.30 -1.90 -9.35
CA THR A 131 2.46 -3.32 -9.67
C THR A 131 1.40 -3.83 -10.64
N ALA A 132 1.82 -4.76 -11.49
CA ALA A 132 0.94 -5.57 -12.32
C ALA A 132 1.57 -6.94 -12.60
N GLU A 133 0.72 -7.91 -12.92
CA GLU A 133 1.09 -9.14 -13.61
C GLU A 133 0.76 -8.93 -15.09
N VAL A 134 1.77 -9.00 -15.95
CA VAL A 134 1.64 -8.70 -17.37
C VAL A 134 2.10 -9.87 -18.22
N ARG A 135 1.67 -9.94 -19.48
CA ARG A 135 2.22 -10.90 -20.43
C ARG A 135 3.74 -10.68 -20.57
N ALA A 136 4.51 -11.76 -20.69
CA ALA A 136 5.97 -11.67 -20.79
C ALA A 136 6.45 -10.81 -21.98
N ASP A 137 5.74 -10.85 -23.12
CA ASP A 137 6.02 -10.06 -24.32
C ASP A 137 5.66 -8.57 -24.22
N ALA A 138 5.06 -8.15 -23.11
CA ALA A 138 4.66 -6.77 -22.83
C ALA A 138 5.37 -6.19 -21.59
N THR A 139 6.37 -6.86 -21.04
CA THR A 139 7.02 -6.48 -19.78
C THR A 139 7.72 -5.12 -19.88
N ASP A 140 8.56 -4.93 -20.88
CA ASP A 140 9.29 -3.69 -21.16
C ASP A 140 8.32 -2.53 -21.41
N LYS A 141 7.33 -2.73 -22.25
CA LYS A 141 6.30 -1.74 -22.56
C LYS A 141 5.50 -1.35 -21.33
N SER A 142 5.16 -2.33 -20.48
CA SER A 142 4.43 -2.06 -19.25
C SER A 142 5.23 -1.22 -18.25
N ILE A 143 6.54 -1.44 -18.15
CA ILE A 143 7.43 -0.60 -17.34
C ILE A 143 7.42 0.86 -17.85
N VAL A 144 7.53 1.05 -19.17
CA VAL A 144 7.45 2.39 -19.78
C VAL A 144 6.13 3.08 -19.46
N GLU A 145 5.00 2.37 -19.61
CA GLU A 145 3.68 2.94 -19.31
C GLU A 145 3.53 3.30 -17.82
N PHE A 146 4.00 2.45 -16.90
CA PHE A 146 4.02 2.78 -15.46
C PHE A 146 4.80 4.06 -15.18
N ILE A 147 6.00 4.16 -15.75
CA ILE A 147 6.87 5.33 -15.56
C ILE A 147 6.21 6.59 -16.12
N ASN A 148 5.62 6.50 -17.31
CA ASN A 148 4.95 7.61 -17.95
C ASN A 148 3.75 8.10 -17.12
N GLU A 149 2.89 7.19 -16.65
CA GLU A 149 1.73 7.54 -15.82
C GLU A 149 2.13 8.19 -14.49
N ILE A 150 3.17 7.64 -13.82
CA ILE A 150 3.65 8.19 -12.55
C ILE A 150 4.28 9.58 -12.76
N LYS A 151 5.10 9.75 -13.79
CA LYS A 151 5.71 11.05 -14.14
C LYS A 151 4.65 12.09 -14.52
N ASP A 152 3.75 11.73 -15.42
CA ASP A 152 2.68 12.63 -15.89
C ASP A 152 1.81 13.08 -14.70
N TYR A 153 1.43 12.16 -13.82
CA TYR A 153 0.65 12.49 -12.63
C TYR A 153 1.43 13.36 -11.64
N SER A 154 2.73 13.10 -11.46
CA SER A 154 3.59 13.93 -10.60
C SER A 154 3.76 15.36 -11.13
N GLU A 155 3.83 15.54 -12.45
CA GLU A 155 4.06 16.82 -13.11
C GLU A 155 2.79 17.64 -13.29
N ARG A 156 1.75 17.02 -13.84
CA ARG A 156 0.47 17.68 -14.20
C ARG A 156 -0.55 17.65 -13.07
N GLY A 157 -0.42 16.66 -12.16
CA GLY A 157 -1.31 16.49 -11.04
C GLY A 157 -2.67 15.87 -11.38
N ILE A 158 -3.56 15.92 -10.38
CA ILE A 158 -4.93 15.40 -10.47
C ILE A 158 -5.82 16.38 -11.26
N THR A 159 -6.78 15.87 -12.06
CA THR A 159 -7.82 16.68 -12.67
C THR A 159 -8.98 16.96 -11.71
N ASP A 160 -9.87 17.89 -12.07
CA ASP A 160 -11.04 18.20 -11.23
C ASP A 160 -12.05 17.04 -11.23
N GLU A 161 -12.18 16.35 -12.36
CA GLU A 161 -13.01 15.15 -12.51
C GLU A 161 -12.50 14.00 -11.64
N GLU A 162 -11.20 13.76 -11.64
CA GLU A 162 -10.56 12.73 -10.80
C GLU A 162 -10.70 13.04 -9.30
N LEU A 163 -10.56 14.31 -8.90
CA LEU A 163 -10.76 14.75 -7.53
C LEU A 163 -12.21 14.52 -7.09
N MET A 164 -13.18 14.87 -7.92
CA MET A 164 -14.59 14.63 -7.66
C MET A 164 -14.92 13.14 -7.60
N PHE A 165 -14.38 12.35 -8.53
CA PHE A 165 -14.53 10.89 -8.53
C PHE A 165 -13.98 10.27 -7.22
N MET A 166 -12.79 10.68 -6.79
CA MET A 166 -12.19 10.22 -5.53
C MET A 166 -13.10 10.52 -4.34
N ARG A 167 -13.57 11.77 -4.19
CA ARG A 167 -14.45 12.17 -3.09
C ARG A 167 -15.75 11.38 -3.06
N ASN A 168 -16.41 11.24 -4.20
CA ASN A 168 -17.67 10.49 -4.31
C ASN A 168 -17.49 9.01 -3.96
N SER A 169 -16.42 8.40 -4.47
CA SER A 169 -16.14 6.97 -4.25
C SER A 169 -15.83 6.65 -2.78
N ILE A 170 -15.13 7.53 -2.08
CA ILE A 170 -14.80 7.34 -0.66
C ILE A 170 -16.04 7.52 0.21
N ASN A 171 -16.83 8.58 -0.02
CA ASN A 171 -18.04 8.84 0.74
C ASN A 171 -19.09 7.72 0.62
N GLN A 172 -19.22 7.11 -0.57
CA GLN A 172 -20.13 5.97 -0.76
C GLN A 172 -19.70 4.72 0.01
N LYS A 173 -18.40 4.46 0.15
CA LYS A 173 -17.87 3.31 0.87
C LYS A 173 -18.03 3.42 2.38
N ASP A 174 -18.04 4.62 2.92
CA ASP A 174 -18.11 4.84 4.37
C ASP A 174 -19.48 4.48 4.97
N ALA A 175 -20.56 4.54 4.21
CA ALA A 175 -21.92 4.21 4.67
C ALA A 175 -22.09 2.75 5.17
N LEU A 176 -21.30 1.80 4.61
CA LEU A 176 -21.42 0.36 4.94
C LEU A 176 -20.25 -0.16 5.81
N LYS A 177 -19.32 0.69 6.16
CA LYS A 177 -18.00 0.31 6.68
C LYS A 177 -18.00 -0.34 8.07
N TYR A 178 -19.05 -0.14 8.88
CA TYR A 178 -19.08 -0.58 10.29
C TYR A 178 -20.22 -1.53 10.64
N GLU A 179 -20.84 -2.17 9.66
CA GLU A 179 -22.00 -3.02 9.89
C GLU A 179 -21.65 -4.40 10.45
N THR A 180 -20.54 -4.98 10.00
CA THR A 180 -20.17 -6.34 10.41
C THR A 180 -19.33 -6.35 11.71
N PRO A 181 -19.39 -7.43 12.52
CA PRO A 181 -18.54 -7.58 13.71
C PRO A 181 -17.04 -7.43 13.38
N ARG A 182 -16.59 -7.96 12.24
CA ARG A 182 -15.21 -7.82 11.78
C ARG A 182 -14.84 -6.36 11.49
N ALA A 183 -15.74 -5.61 10.87
CA ALA A 183 -15.50 -4.19 10.58
C ALA A 183 -15.44 -3.37 11.88
N LYS A 184 -16.33 -3.65 12.86
CA LYS A 184 -16.28 -3.04 14.20
C LYS A 184 -14.98 -3.38 14.93
N LEU A 185 -14.52 -4.63 14.85
CA LEU A 185 -13.25 -5.05 15.43
C LEU A 185 -12.07 -4.28 14.82
N GLY A 186 -12.04 -4.14 13.48
CA GLY A 186 -11.01 -3.37 12.77
C GLY A 186 -11.02 -1.88 13.16
N PHE A 187 -12.19 -1.29 13.36
CA PHE A 187 -12.33 0.08 13.84
C PHE A 187 -11.75 0.28 15.25
N LEU A 188 -12.12 -0.61 16.19
CA LEU A 188 -11.59 -0.56 17.55
C LEU A 188 -10.08 -0.84 17.59
N ALA A 189 -9.58 -1.74 16.73
CA ALA A 189 -8.16 -2.00 16.61
C ALA A 189 -7.37 -0.76 16.15
N GLN A 190 -7.89 0.00 15.17
CA GLN A 190 -7.27 1.26 14.75
C GLN A 190 -7.20 2.27 15.89
N ILE A 191 -8.27 2.40 16.67
CA ILE A 191 -8.31 3.31 17.83
C ILE A 191 -7.19 2.96 18.81
N LEU A 192 -7.08 1.68 19.20
CA LEU A 192 -6.07 1.23 20.15
C LEU A 192 -4.66 1.28 19.58
N GLU A 193 -4.50 0.90 18.31
CA GLU A 193 -3.19 0.83 17.67
C GLU A 193 -2.54 2.18 17.47
N HIS A 194 -3.35 3.21 17.18
CA HIS A 194 -2.88 4.56 16.85
C HIS A 194 -3.25 5.61 17.90
N ASP A 195 -3.73 5.16 19.08
CA ASP A 195 -4.16 6.04 20.20
C ASP A 195 -5.14 7.14 19.74
N LEU A 196 -6.17 6.73 19.00
CA LEU A 196 -7.14 7.63 18.40
C LEU A 196 -8.37 7.84 19.30
N THR A 197 -9.05 8.94 19.09
CA THR A 197 -10.42 9.11 19.53
C THR A 197 -11.39 8.57 18.47
N PRO A 198 -12.63 8.15 18.81
CA PRO A 198 -13.63 7.71 17.83
C PRO A 198 -13.95 8.75 16.75
N ASP A 199 -13.66 10.02 17.03
CA ASP A 199 -13.88 11.15 16.12
C ASP A 199 -12.94 11.16 14.89
N PHE A 200 -11.92 10.32 14.84
CA PHE A 200 -11.02 10.26 13.68
C PHE A 200 -11.74 10.00 12.35
N VAL A 201 -12.92 9.37 12.41
CA VAL A 201 -13.76 9.15 11.22
C VAL A 201 -14.28 10.46 10.66
N ASN A 202 -14.77 11.36 11.53
CA ASN A 202 -15.20 12.70 11.13
C ASN A 202 -14.03 13.51 10.57
N GLN A 203 -12.85 13.45 11.21
CA GLN A 203 -11.64 14.09 10.72
C GLN A 203 -11.27 13.59 9.32
N ARG A 204 -11.36 12.29 9.06
CA ARG A 204 -11.14 11.73 7.71
C ARG A 204 -12.16 12.26 6.69
N SER A 205 -13.43 12.30 7.07
CA SER A 205 -14.49 12.82 6.20
C SER A 205 -14.25 14.30 5.87
N GLU A 206 -13.82 15.10 6.84
CA GLU A 206 -13.44 16.49 6.63
C GLU A 206 -12.21 16.62 5.71
N ILE A 207 -11.19 15.78 5.88
CA ILE A 207 -10.03 15.76 4.98
C ILE A 207 -10.48 15.47 3.55
N VAL A 208 -11.30 14.43 3.33
CA VAL A 208 -11.81 14.08 1.99
C VAL A 208 -12.61 15.22 1.37
N ALA A 209 -13.46 15.87 2.16
CA ALA A 209 -14.30 16.98 1.68
C ALA A 209 -13.46 18.22 1.29
N ASN A 210 -12.40 18.51 2.05
CA ASN A 210 -11.68 19.78 1.96
C ASN A 210 -10.33 19.67 1.24
N ILE A 211 -9.73 18.48 1.08
CA ILE A 211 -8.44 18.33 0.40
C ILE A 211 -8.49 18.95 -1.00
N THR A 212 -7.57 19.84 -1.27
CA THR A 212 -7.54 20.60 -2.51
C THR A 212 -6.67 19.92 -3.58
N LYS A 213 -6.92 20.25 -4.83
CA LYS A 213 -6.08 19.86 -5.96
C LYS A 213 -4.62 20.28 -5.76
N ALA A 214 -4.39 21.47 -5.21
CA ALA A 214 -3.04 21.96 -4.92
C ALA A 214 -2.31 21.09 -3.89
N GLU A 215 -2.98 20.70 -2.80
CA GLU A 215 -2.40 19.80 -1.78
C GLU A 215 -2.07 18.42 -2.37
N ILE A 216 -2.97 17.84 -3.18
CA ILE A 216 -2.73 16.57 -3.85
C ILE A 216 -1.52 16.66 -4.79
N ASN A 217 -1.41 17.73 -5.55
CA ASN A 217 -0.29 17.92 -6.48
C ASN A 217 1.05 18.11 -5.75
N VAL A 218 1.06 18.75 -4.59
CA VAL A 218 2.25 18.85 -3.73
C VAL A 218 2.68 17.46 -3.24
N LEU A 219 1.73 16.63 -2.79
CA LEU A 219 2.00 15.25 -2.36
C LEU A 219 2.49 14.37 -3.52
N ALA A 220 1.91 14.51 -4.71
CA ALA A 220 2.34 13.79 -5.90
C ALA A 220 3.81 14.09 -6.25
N LYS A 221 4.19 15.38 -6.29
CA LYS A 221 5.58 15.80 -6.52
C LYS A 221 6.54 15.27 -5.44
N LYS A 222 6.12 15.29 -4.19
CA LYS A 222 6.95 14.84 -3.05
C LYS A 222 7.20 13.34 -3.06
N HIS A 223 6.17 12.53 -3.37
CA HIS A 223 6.21 11.09 -3.16
C HIS A 223 6.40 10.25 -4.41
N LEU A 224 6.15 10.78 -5.59
CA LEU A 224 6.13 10.04 -6.85
C LEU A 224 7.34 10.32 -7.76
N ALA A 225 8.48 10.77 -7.20
CA ALA A 225 9.72 10.89 -7.96
C ALA A 225 10.19 9.50 -8.41
N VAL A 226 10.10 9.21 -9.70
CA VAL A 226 10.40 7.89 -10.30
C VAL A 226 11.89 7.56 -10.18
N ASP A 227 12.75 8.56 -10.27
CA ASP A 227 14.22 8.38 -10.19
C ASP A 227 14.67 7.87 -8.80
N ASP A 228 13.82 8.04 -7.78
CA ASP A 228 14.04 7.51 -6.42
C ASP A 228 13.43 6.09 -6.24
N MET A 229 12.91 5.47 -7.28
CA MET A 229 12.30 4.15 -7.22
C MET A 229 13.25 3.09 -7.76
N LEU A 230 13.14 1.88 -7.22
CA LEU A 230 13.72 0.68 -7.81
C LEU A 230 12.63 -0.16 -8.46
N MET A 231 13.01 -1.00 -9.39
CA MET A 231 12.10 -1.90 -10.08
C MET A 231 12.49 -3.36 -9.78
N VAL A 232 11.50 -4.17 -9.48
CA VAL A 232 11.67 -5.62 -9.36
C VAL A 232 10.81 -6.28 -10.43
N VAL A 233 11.43 -7.14 -11.22
CA VAL A 233 10.76 -7.91 -12.27
C VAL A 233 10.99 -9.39 -12.01
N VAL A 234 9.91 -10.16 -11.92
CA VAL A 234 9.95 -11.61 -11.78
C VAL A 234 9.42 -12.25 -13.06
N GLY A 235 10.21 -13.10 -13.72
CA GLY A 235 9.80 -13.77 -14.94
C GLY A 235 10.97 -14.52 -15.58
N ASP A 236 10.80 -15.03 -16.81
CA ASP A 236 11.85 -15.75 -17.51
C ASP A 236 13.00 -14.82 -17.92
N ALA A 237 14.11 -14.92 -17.20
CA ALA A 237 15.26 -14.03 -17.40
C ALA A 237 15.88 -14.15 -18.79
N LYS A 238 15.80 -15.31 -19.45
CA LYS A 238 16.35 -15.51 -20.81
C LYS A 238 15.67 -14.61 -21.83
N THR A 239 14.34 -14.45 -21.68
CA THR A 239 13.52 -13.65 -22.58
C THR A 239 13.44 -12.18 -22.14
N LEU A 240 13.42 -11.91 -20.84
CA LEU A 240 13.20 -10.57 -20.30
C LEU A 240 14.46 -9.70 -20.28
N ARG A 241 15.63 -10.26 -19.97
CA ARG A 241 16.86 -9.49 -19.82
C ARG A 241 17.16 -8.56 -21.01
N PRO A 242 17.19 -9.06 -22.29
CA PRO A 242 17.47 -8.18 -23.41
C PRO A 242 16.46 -7.03 -23.56
N GLN A 243 15.20 -7.28 -23.26
CA GLN A 243 14.14 -6.27 -23.31
C GLN A 243 14.33 -5.19 -22.23
N LEU A 244 14.70 -5.61 -21.01
CA LEU A 244 14.90 -4.71 -19.87
C LEU A 244 16.16 -3.86 -20.04
N GLU A 245 17.25 -4.44 -20.52
CA GLU A 245 18.49 -3.72 -20.82
C GLU A 245 18.31 -2.68 -21.95
N ALA A 246 17.46 -3.00 -22.93
CA ALA A 246 17.12 -2.07 -24.01
C ALA A 246 16.38 -0.81 -23.53
N LEU A 247 15.79 -0.83 -22.32
CA LEU A 247 15.19 0.36 -21.69
C LEU A 247 16.24 1.36 -21.17
N GLY A 248 17.53 0.99 -21.17
CA GLY A 248 18.63 1.83 -20.68
C GLY A 248 18.85 1.80 -19.17
N TYR A 249 18.16 0.90 -18.45
CA TYR A 249 18.37 0.67 -17.03
C TYR A 249 19.46 -0.36 -16.78
N GLU A 250 20.18 -0.21 -15.66
CA GLU A 250 21.06 -1.27 -15.17
C GLU A 250 20.23 -2.42 -14.61
N VAL A 251 20.51 -3.66 -15.07
CA VAL A 251 19.75 -4.84 -14.69
C VAL A 251 20.61 -5.77 -13.85
N PHE A 252 20.23 -5.97 -12.60
CA PHE A 252 20.86 -6.88 -11.64
C PHE A 252 20.10 -8.20 -11.52
N ASP A 253 20.81 -9.32 -11.45
CA ASP A 253 20.22 -10.57 -11.02
C ASP A 253 19.98 -10.53 -9.50
N TYR A 254 18.79 -10.95 -9.09
CA TYR A 254 18.44 -11.08 -7.69
C TYR A 254 17.94 -12.48 -7.38
N GLN A 255 18.53 -13.11 -6.38
CA GLN A 255 18.14 -14.43 -5.87
C GLN A 255 17.42 -14.23 -4.54
N ILE A 256 16.28 -14.92 -4.38
CA ILE A 256 15.49 -14.95 -3.14
C ILE A 256 15.93 -16.12 -2.29
#